data_09c5fd8d23ad9cc261cdb951f8c6ba77
#
_entry.id   09c5fd8d23ad9cc261cdb951f8c6ba77
#
_cell.length_a   1.000
_cell.length_b   1.000
_cell.length_c   1.000
_cell.angle_alpha   90.00
_cell.angle_beta   90.00
_cell.angle_gamma   90.00
#
_symmetry.space_group_name_H-M   'P 1'
#
loop_
_entity.id
_entity.type
_entity.pdbx_description
1 polymer ?
#
loop_
_entity_poly.entity_id
_entity_poly.type
_entity_poly.pdbx_seq_one_letter_code
_entity_poly.pdbx_strand_id
1 'polypeptide(L)'
;PLANRLGISNIKWELEDLCLRYLEPEFYYDLVEKVKQKRQERQRFIEDAILQIHTKLIRSRIKAEISGRAKHFYSIYRKMKRDNKDISEIYDLSAVRVLVHNVKDCYAVLGVIHAMWKPIPGRFKDYIAMPKSNGYQSLHTTVMTRGYPLEIQIRTFAMHKVSEYGVAAHWKYK
;
A
#
# COMPACT_ATOMS: atom_id res chain seq x y z
N PRO A 1 -11.53 -16.50 -1.05
CA PRO A 1 -12.72 -15.82 -1.66
C PRO A 1 -13.57 -15.10 -0.62
N LEU A 2 -13.95 -15.77 0.49
CA LEU A 2 -14.86 -15.22 1.50
C LEU A 2 -14.29 -13.99 2.20
N ALA A 3 -13.04 -14.06 2.71
CA ALA A 3 -12.36 -12.93 3.35
C ALA A 3 -12.26 -11.71 2.42
N ASN A 4 -12.07 -11.94 1.11
CA ASN A 4 -12.05 -10.86 0.12
C ASN A 4 -13.42 -10.19 -0.06
N ARG A 5 -14.50 -10.98 -0.08
CA ARG A 5 -15.88 -10.45 -0.20
C ARG A 5 -16.29 -9.66 1.04
N LEU A 6 -15.88 -10.12 2.22
CA LEU A 6 -16.15 -9.44 3.49
C LEU A 6 -15.22 -8.23 3.74
N GLY A 7 -14.22 -8.02 2.89
CA GLY A 7 -13.26 -6.92 3.03
C GLY A 7 -12.24 -7.09 4.16
N ILE A 8 -12.14 -8.31 4.76
CA ILE A 8 -11.24 -8.59 5.88
C ILE A 8 -9.83 -8.84 5.33
N SER A 9 -9.10 -7.74 5.09
CA SER A 9 -7.82 -7.80 4.38
C SER A 9 -6.74 -8.54 5.15
N ASN A 10 -6.67 -8.41 6.47
CA ASN A 10 -5.64 -9.08 7.28
C ASN A 10 -5.74 -10.61 7.16
N ILE A 11 -6.93 -11.16 7.36
CA ILE A 11 -7.15 -12.61 7.23
C ILE A 11 -6.91 -13.06 5.79
N LYS A 12 -7.36 -12.28 4.81
CA LYS A 12 -7.13 -12.59 3.40
C LYS A 12 -5.66 -12.75 3.09
N TRP A 13 -4.83 -11.80 3.49
CA TRP A 13 -3.39 -11.79 3.18
C TRP A 13 -2.66 -12.92 3.88
N GLU A 14 -2.99 -13.19 5.15
CA GLU A 14 -2.41 -14.30 5.90
C GLU A 14 -2.72 -15.64 5.24
N LEU A 15 -3.98 -15.86 4.86
CA LEU A 15 -4.39 -17.08 4.16
C LEU A 15 -3.73 -17.20 2.77
N GLU A 16 -3.60 -16.10 2.04
CA GLU A 16 -2.95 -16.10 0.72
C GLU A 16 -1.46 -16.43 0.84
N ASP A 17 -0.74 -15.89 1.82
CA ASP A 17 0.67 -16.19 2.07
C ASP A 17 0.88 -17.64 2.55
N LEU A 18 0.00 -18.14 3.43
CA LEU A 18 0.01 -19.55 3.84
C LEU A 18 -0.25 -20.49 2.66
N CYS A 19 -1.26 -20.21 1.83
CA CYS A 19 -1.52 -21.01 0.63
C CYS A 19 -0.30 -21.08 -0.29
N LEU A 20 0.37 -19.94 -0.55
CA LEU A 20 1.58 -19.91 -1.37
C LEU A 20 2.68 -20.77 -0.76
N ARG A 21 2.89 -20.69 0.55
CA ARG A 21 3.90 -21.47 1.27
C ARG A 21 3.67 -22.97 1.16
N TYR A 22 2.42 -23.42 1.20
CA TYR A 22 2.09 -24.85 1.13
C TYR A 22 1.98 -25.40 -0.29
N LEU A 23 1.52 -24.59 -1.25
CA LEU A 23 1.31 -25.04 -2.64
C LEU A 23 2.58 -24.91 -3.49
N GLU A 24 3.40 -23.90 -3.25
CA GLU A 24 4.65 -23.65 -3.98
C GLU A 24 5.79 -23.32 -2.99
N PRO A 25 6.23 -24.27 -2.14
CA PRO A 25 7.17 -24.00 -1.05
C PRO A 25 8.53 -23.52 -1.56
N GLU A 26 9.09 -24.11 -2.61
CA GLU A 26 10.39 -23.72 -3.17
C GLU A 26 10.34 -22.25 -3.64
N PHE A 27 9.29 -21.88 -4.36
CA PHE A 27 9.11 -20.52 -4.81
C PHE A 27 8.92 -19.54 -3.65
N TYR A 28 8.14 -19.94 -2.62
CA TYR A 28 7.91 -19.10 -1.45
C TYR A 28 9.21 -18.79 -0.71
N TYR A 29 10.03 -19.79 -0.43
CA TYR A 29 11.28 -19.59 0.31
C TYR A 29 12.33 -18.83 -0.52
N ASP A 30 12.45 -19.08 -1.83
CA ASP A 30 13.27 -18.25 -2.73
C ASP A 30 12.84 -16.79 -2.71
N LEU A 31 11.53 -16.54 -2.80
CA LEU A 31 10.96 -15.19 -2.72
C LEU A 31 11.28 -14.51 -1.37
N VAL A 32 11.18 -15.24 -0.25
CA VAL A 32 11.51 -14.73 1.09
C VAL A 32 12.97 -14.29 1.14
N GLU A 33 13.89 -15.10 0.65
CA GLU A 33 15.32 -14.76 0.65
C GLU A 33 15.64 -13.57 -0.25
N LYS A 34 15.11 -13.52 -1.45
CA LYS A 34 15.26 -12.38 -2.37
C LYS A 34 14.69 -11.07 -1.80
N VAL A 35 13.57 -11.14 -1.08
CA VAL A 35 12.98 -9.97 -0.39
C VAL A 35 13.86 -9.52 0.77
N LYS A 36 14.46 -10.45 1.52
CA LYS A 36 15.37 -10.13 2.64
C LYS A 36 16.64 -9.43 2.16
N GLN A 37 17.27 -9.90 1.08
CA GLN A 37 18.52 -9.31 0.55
C GLN A 37 18.38 -7.82 0.22
N LYS A 38 17.20 -7.40 -0.29
CA LYS A 38 16.93 -5.99 -0.64
C LYS A 38 16.29 -5.19 0.50
N ARG A 39 16.14 -5.78 1.70
CA ARG A 39 15.38 -5.18 2.80
C ARG A 39 15.99 -3.87 3.30
N GLN A 40 17.30 -3.81 3.50
CA GLN A 40 17.95 -2.62 4.08
C GLN A 40 17.91 -1.41 3.17
N GLU A 41 18.21 -1.58 1.87
CA GLU A 41 18.16 -0.48 0.89
C GLU A 41 16.74 0.06 0.77
N ARG A 42 15.76 -0.85 0.70
CA ARG A 42 14.35 -0.53 0.62
C ARG A 42 13.82 0.17 1.87
N GLN A 43 14.28 -0.26 3.04
CA GLN A 43 13.94 0.35 4.32
C GLN A 43 14.39 1.81 4.35
N ARG A 44 15.66 2.07 4.04
CA ARG A 44 16.21 3.44 3.96
C ARG A 44 15.47 4.31 2.95
N PHE A 45 15.15 3.76 1.78
CA PHE A 45 14.39 4.48 0.76
C PHE A 45 12.99 4.89 1.26
N ILE A 46 12.28 3.98 1.95
CA ILE A 46 10.96 4.26 2.53
C ILE A 46 11.05 5.28 3.67
N GLU A 47 12.02 5.15 4.55
CA GLU A 47 12.24 6.08 5.68
C GLU A 47 12.52 7.50 5.20
N ASP A 48 13.38 7.65 4.19
CA ASP A 48 13.64 8.94 3.54
C ASP A 48 12.38 9.54 2.90
N ALA A 49 11.59 8.73 2.21
CA ALA A 49 10.35 9.18 1.61
C ALA A 49 9.34 9.63 2.68
N ILE A 50 9.20 8.87 3.77
CA ILE A 50 8.34 9.23 4.91
C ILE A 50 8.77 10.57 5.51
N LEU A 51 10.06 10.77 5.74
CA LEU A 51 10.60 12.02 6.29
C LEU A 51 10.30 13.23 5.39
N GLN A 52 10.47 13.07 4.07
CA GLN A 52 10.17 14.12 3.10
C GLN A 52 8.68 14.46 3.08
N ILE A 53 7.79 13.45 3.03
CA ILE A 53 6.34 13.66 3.07
C ILE A 53 5.96 14.35 4.38
N HIS A 54 6.42 13.85 5.53
CA HIS A 54 6.12 14.39 6.84
C HIS A 54 6.49 15.89 6.93
N THR A 55 7.71 16.24 6.49
CA THR A 55 8.18 17.63 6.48
C THR A 55 7.28 18.54 5.65
N LYS A 56 6.84 18.07 4.48
CA LYS A 56 5.96 18.86 3.61
C LYS A 56 4.55 18.99 4.16
N LEU A 57 4.00 17.92 4.74
CA LEU A 57 2.65 17.95 5.34
C LEU A 57 2.59 18.90 6.55
N ILE A 58 3.64 18.91 7.40
CA ILE A 58 3.74 19.88 8.50
C ILE A 58 3.70 21.32 7.97
N ARG A 59 4.50 21.64 6.94
CA ARG A 59 4.51 22.97 6.30
C ARG A 59 3.15 23.35 5.72
N SER A 60 2.40 22.36 5.24
CA SER A 60 1.02 22.55 4.73
C SER A 60 -0.04 22.51 5.83
N ARG A 61 0.33 22.40 7.11
CA ARG A 61 -0.56 22.30 8.27
C ARG A 61 -1.54 21.12 8.20
N ILE A 62 -1.13 20.03 7.55
CA ILE A 62 -1.91 18.79 7.46
C ILE A 62 -1.39 17.80 8.49
N LYS A 63 -2.26 17.39 9.42
CA LYS A 63 -1.96 16.34 10.41
C LYS A 63 -2.17 14.97 9.77
N ALA A 64 -1.12 14.15 9.73
CA ALA A 64 -1.16 12.82 9.15
C ALA A 64 -0.28 11.85 9.92
N GLU A 65 -0.69 10.58 9.94
CA GLU A 65 0.17 9.45 10.32
C GLU A 65 0.73 8.82 9.04
N ILE A 66 2.04 8.62 8.99
CA ILE A 66 2.74 8.12 7.80
C ILE A 66 3.51 6.88 8.19
N SER A 67 3.30 5.80 7.44
CA SER A 67 3.96 4.52 7.70
C SER A 67 4.38 3.82 6.41
N GLY A 68 5.48 3.07 6.47
CA GLY A 68 5.83 2.13 5.41
C GLY A 68 4.82 0.98 5.36
N ARG A 69 4.48 0.55 4.15
CA ARG A 69 3.59 -0.60 3.94
C ARG A 69 4.37 -1.75 3.33
N ALA A 70 4.53 -2.83 4.09
CA ALA A 70 5.04 -4.09 3.55
C ALA A 70 4.01 -4.68 2.57
N LYS A 71 4.47 -5.20 1.44
CA LYS A 71 3.65 -6.02 0.53
C LYS A 71 3.75 -7.48 0.94
N HIS A 72 2.62 -8.16 0.95
CA HIS A 72 2.52 -9.59 1.24
C HIS A 72 3.15 -10.41 0.10
N PHE A 73 3.75 -11.54 0.44
CA PHE A 73 4.48 -12.39 -0.51
C PHE A 73 3.59 -12.87 -1.66
N TYR A 74 2.36 -13.28 -1.38
CA TYR A 74 1.41 -13.66 -2.43
C TYR A 74 1.09 -12.52 -3.40
N SER A 75 1.02 -11.28 -2.93
CA SER A 75 0.79 -10.11 -3.79
C SER A 75 1.97 -9.86 -4.73
N ILE A 76 3.19 -10.13 -4.27
CA ILE A 76 4.41 -10.06 -5.09
C ILE A 76 4.40 -11.20 -6.12
N TYR A 77 4.19 -12.44 -5.68
CA TYR A 77 4.08 -13.62 -6.52
C TYR A 77 3.09 -13.43 -7.67
N ARG A 78 1.85 -13.01 -7.33
CA ARG A 78 0.80 -12.79 -8.32
C ARG A 78 1.17 -11.74 -9.37
N LYS A 79 1.94 -10.73 -8.97
CA LYS A 79 2.45 -9.72 -9.88
C LYS A 79 3.55 -10.26 -10.78
N MET A 80 4.49 -11.02 -10.24
CA MET A 80 5.54 -11.70 -11.01
C MET A 80 4.92 -12.58 -12.10
N LYS A 81 3.95 -13.41 -11.73
CA LYS A 81 3.24 -14.31 -12.69
C LYS A 81 2.45 -13.54 -13.75
N ARG A 82 1.73 -12.48 -13.35
CA ARG A 82 0.92 -11.68 -14.29
C ARG A 82 1.75 -10.91 -15.30
N ASP A 83 2.84 -10.29 -14.82
CA ASP A 83 3.66 -9.38 -15.62
C ASP A 83 4.87 -10.13 -16.26
N ASN A 84 5.00 -11.44 -15.99
CA ASN A 84 6.12 -12.31 -16.36
C ASN A 84 7.49 -11.67 -16.07
N LYS A 85 7.65 -11.18 -14.82
CA LYS A 85 8.82 -10.46 -14.35
C LYS A 85 9.47 -11.14 -13.16
N ASP A 86 10.81 -11.06 -13.11
CA ASP A 86 11.56 -11.41 -11.90
C ASP A 86 11.34 -10.36 -10.80
N ILE A 87 11.60 -10.76 -9.54
CA ILE A 87 11.49 -9.85 -8.39
C ILE A 87 12.42 -8.62 -8.51
N SER A 88 13.55 -8.78 -9.20
CA SER A 88 14.48 -7.69 -9.46
C SER A 88 13.88 -6.57 -10.33
N GLU A 89 12.89 -6.92 -11.16
CA GLU A 89 12.18 -6.01 -12.04
C GLU A 89 10.89 -5.46 -11.41
N ILE A 90 10.53 -5.93 -10.21
CA ILE A 90 9.36 -5.44 -9.46
C ILE A 90 9.78 -4.26 -8.59
N TYR A 91 9.77 -3.08 -9.16
CA TYR A 91 10.16 -1.84 -8.50
C TYR A 91 9.14 -1.30 -7.48
N ASP A 92 7.88 -1.76 -7.50
CA ASP A 92 6.81 -1.25 -6.63
C ASP A 92 6.65 -2.04 -5.31
N LEU A 93 7.73 -2.65 -4.84
CA LEU A 93 7.77 -3.29 -3.51
C LEU A 93 7.74 -2.26 -2.38
N SER A 94 8.07 -1.00 -2.69
CA SER A 94 8.06 0.11 -1.74
C SER A 94 6.71 0.82 -1.78
N ALA A 95 6.05 0.88 -0.65
CA ALA A 95 4.80 1.60 -0.51
C ALA A 95 4.76 2.37 0.80
N VAL A 96 4.11 3.54 0.77
CA VAL A 96 3.85 4.38 1.93
C VAL A 96 2.36 4.54 2.10
N ARG A 97 1.90 4.51 3.34
CA ARG A 97 0.52 4.80 3.73
C ARG A 97 0.48 6.13 4.47
N VAL A 98 -0.47 6.98 4.08
CA VAL A 98 -0.75 8.25 4.76
C VAL A 98 -2.18 8.21 5.26
N LEU A 99 -2.35 8.34 6.58
CA LEU A 99 -3.65 8.38 7.25
C LEU A 99 -3.94 9.80 7.72
N VAL A 100 -5.13 10.30 7.40
CA VAL A 100 -5.61 11.63 7.76
C VAL A 100 -6.99 11.58 8.38
N HIS A 101 -7.48 12.69 8.95
CA HIS A 101 -8.75 12.69 9.67
C HIS A 101 -9.98 12.80 8.76
N ASN A 102 -9.89 13.48 7.63
CA ASN A 102 -11.03 13.73 6.76
C ASN A 102 -10.69 13.60 5.27
N VAL A 103 -11.71 13.52 4.44
CA VAL A 103 -11.58 13.34 2.99
C VAL A 103 -10.89 14.53 2.31
N LYS A 104 -11.18 15.75 2.75
CA LYS A 104 -10.53 16.96 2.21
C LYS A 104 -9.01 16.88 2.35
N ASP A 105 -8.52 16.42 3.50
CA ASP A 105 -7.10 16.25 3.73
C ASP A 105 -6.49 15.13 2.87
N CYS A 106 -7.27 14.10 2.50
CA CYS A 106 -6.77 13.08 1.56
C CYS A 106 -6.38 13.72 0.21
N TYR A 107 -7.22 14.56 -0.34
CA TYR A 107 -6.93 15.25 -1.61
C TYR A 107 -5.87 16.34 -1.46
N ALA A 108 -5.81 17.02 -0.31
CA ALA A 108 -4.74 17.95 -0.01
C ALA A 108 -3.36 17.26 0.04
N VAL A 109 -3.27 16.10 0.70
CA VAL A 109 -2.06 15.27 0.72
C VAL A 109 -1.66 14.83 -0.69
N LEU A 110 -2.63 14.41 -1.52
CA LEU A 110 -2.37 14.05 -2.92
C LEU A 110 -1.74 15.21 -3.68
N GLY A 111 -2.28 16.42 -3.54
CA GLY A 111 -1.74 17.64 -4.16
C GLY A 111 -0.30 17.91 -3.71
N VAL A 112 -0.02 17.82 -2.42
CA VAL A 112 1.33 17.98 -1.86
C VAL A 112 2.30 16.96 -2.47
N ILE A 113 1.91 15.69 -2.53
CA ILE A 113 2.75 14.61 -3.07
C ILE A 113 3.04 14.82 -4.56
N HIS A 114 2.03 15.17 -5.36
CA HIS A 114 2.21 15.42 -6.79
C HIS A 114 3.00 16.70 -7.09
N ALA A 115 3.00 17.67 -6.17
CA ALA A 115 3.89 18.84 -6.25
C ALA A 115 5.35 18.51 -5.88
N MET A 116 5.58 17.46 -5.07
CA MET A 116 6.92 17.00 -4.69
C MET A 116 7.55 16.09 -5.75
N TRP A 117 6.76 15.18 -6.31
CA TRP A 117 7.24 14.12 -7.18
C TRP A 117 6.32 13.91 -8.37
N LYS A 118 6.91 13.60 -9.52
CA LYS A 118 6.18 13.38 -10.76
C LYS A 118 5.36 12.09 -10.67
N PRO A 119 4.02 12.14 -10.83
CA PRO A 119 3.20 10.94 -10.87
C PRO A 119 3.44 10.13 -12.16
N ILE A 120 3.35 8.81 -12.05
CA ILE A 120 3.43 7.91 -13.20
C ILE A 120 2.05 7.87 -13.88
N PRO A 121 1.96 8.17 -15.19
CA PRO A 121 0.70 8.14 -15.93
C PRO A 121 0.00 6.78 -15.81
N GLY A 122 -1.33 6.80 -15.67
CA GLY A 122 -2.16 5.58 -15.55
C GLY A 122 -2.04 4.84 -14.21
N ARG A 123 -1.25 5.34 -13.26
CA ARG A 123 -1.06 4.72 -11.94
C ARG A 123 -1.80 5.43 -10.80
N PHE A 124 -2.67 6.38 -11.13
CA PHE A 124 -3.58 7.00 -10.17
C PHE A 124 -4.93 6.28 -10.15
N LYS A 125 -5.48 6.04 -8.95
CA LYS A 125 -6.82 5.46 -8.75
C LYS A 125 -7.48 6.13 -7.56
N ASP A 126 -8.68 6.64 -7.79
CA ASP A 126 -9.52 7.25 -6.77
C ASP A 126 -10.61 6.26 -6.32
N TYR A 127 -10.33 5.52 -5.27
CA TYR A 127 -11.31 4.66 -4.62
C TYR A 127 -12.05 5.36 -3.47
N ILE A 128 -11.85 6.68 -3.25
CA ILE A 128 -12.68 7.46 -2.35
C ILE A 128 -13.94 7.88 -3.09
N ALA A 129 -13.78 8.46 -4.28
CA ALA A 129 -14.91 8.84 -5.14
C ALA A 129 -15.64 7.62 -5.74
N MET A 130 -14.90 6.54 -6.04
CA MET A 130 -15.44 5.30 -6.62
C MET A 130 -15.05 4.10 -5.75
N PRO A 131 -15.73 3.85 -4.62
CA PRO A 131 -15.44 2.75 -3.73
C PRO A 131 -15.53 1.38 -4.42
N LYS A 132 -14.71 0.43 -3.98
CA LYS A 132 -14.84 -0.96 -4.46
C LYS A 132 -16.10 -1.61 -3.89
N SER A 133 -16.58 -2.67 -4.53
CA SER A 133 -17.76 -3.45 -4.11
C SER A 133 -17.68 -3.98 -2.67
N ASN A 134 -16.48 -4.15 -2.12
CA ASN A 134 -16.24 -4.57 -0.74
C ASN A 134 -16.07 -3.40 0.25
N GLY A 135 -16.46 -2.18 -0.13
CA GLY A 135 -16.37 -0.99 0.71
C GLY A 135 -14.97 -0.39 0.87
N TYR A 136 -13.95 -0.89 0.17
CA TYR A 136 -12.61 -0.36 0.22
C TYR A 136 -12.52 1.04 -0.39
N GLN A 137 -11.96 2.00 0.37
CA GLN A 137 -11.73 3.38 -0.04
C GLN A 137 -10.29 3.80 0.23
N SER A 138 -9.65 4.43 -0.75
CA SER A 138 -8.30 5.03 -0.65
C SER A 138 -7.95 5.74 -1.95
N LEU A 139 -7.15 6.80 -1.91
CA LEU A 139 -6.42 7.27 -3.10
C LEU A 139 -5.16 6.43 -3.25
N HIS A 140 -4.87 5.98 -4.45
CA HIS A 140 -3.62 5.30 -4.81
C HIS A 140 -2.92 6.12 -5.88
N THR A 141 -1.69 6.47 -5.64
CA THR A 141 -0.83 7.07 -6.65
C THR A 141 0.55 6.43 -6.63
N THR A 142 1.21 6.39 -7.77
CA THR A 142 2.60 5.98 -7.87
C THR A 142 3.40 7.14 -8.43
N VAL A 143 4.45 7.52 -7.74
CA VAL A 143 5.31 8.64 -8.10
C VAL A 143 6.74 8.17 -8.33
N MET A 144 7.52 8.92 -9.12
CA MET A 144 8.95 8.69 -9.29
C MET A 144 9.74 9.50 -8.28
N THR A 145 10.54 8.85 -7.44
CA THR A 145 11.47 9.49 -6.52
C THR A 145 12.82 8.77 -6.55
N ARG A 146 13.92 9.52 -6.67
CA ARG A 146 15.30 8.98 -6.79
C ARG A 146 15.46 7.89 -7.87
N GLY A 147 14.72 7.98 -8.96
CA GLY A 147 14.76 6.99 -10.05
C GLY A 147 13.94 5.72 -9.81
N TYR A 148 13.26 5.60 -8.66
CA TYR A 148 12.44 4.44 -8.30
C TYR A 148 10.97 4.81 -8.12
N PRO A 149 10.03 3.94 -8.54
CA PRO A 149 8.61 4.14 -8.29
C PRO A 149 8.27 3.88 -6.82
N LEU A 150 7.49 4.79 -6.23
CA LEU A 150 6.95 4.71 -4.89
C LEU A 150 5.42 4.72 -4.95
N GLU A 151 4.76 3.65 -4.49
CA GLU A 151 3.30 3.62 -4.33
C GLU A 151 2.92 4.35 -3.04
N ILE A 152 1.94 5.27 -3.12
CA ILE A 152 1.41 5.99 -1.97
C ILE A 152 -0.09 5.75 -1.88
N GLN A 153 -0.53 5.31 -0.70
CA GLN A 153 -1.93 5.10 -0.37
C GLN A 153 -2.37 6.13 0.66
N ILE A 154 -3.40 6.91 0.32
CA ILE A 154 -3.91 7.99 1.16
C ILE A 154 -5.35 7.68 1.50
N ARG A 155 -5.71 7.70 2.78
CA ARG A 155 -7.08 7.45 3.24
C ARG A 155 -7.30 8.00 4.64
N THR A 156 -8.54 8.09 5.07
CA THR A 156 -8.85 8.47 6.44
C THR A 156 -8.63 7.29 7.41
N PHE A 157 -8.50 7.59 8.71
CA PHE A 157 -8.46 6.55 9.75
C PHE A 157 -9.70 5.65 9.73
N ALA A 158 -10.88 6.20 9.45
CA ALA A 158 -12.12 5.41 9.32
C ALA A 158 -12.04 4.44 8.13
N MET A 159 -11.63 4.91 6.94
CA MET A 159 -11.42 4.07 5.76
C MET A 159 -10.34 3.01 6.00
N HIS A 160 -9.33 3.32 6.82
CA HIS A 160 -8.30 2.36 7.19
C HIS A 160 -8.88 1.20 8.01
N LYS A 161 -9.69 1.50 9.04
CA LYS A 161 -10.38 0.47 9.82
C LYS A 161 -11.24 -0.43 8.94
N VAL A 162 -12.03 0.15 8.04
CA VAL A 162 -12.84 -0.63 7.08
C VAL A 162 -11.95 -1.50 6.17
N SER A 163 -10.79 -1.01 5.73
CA SER A 163 -9.89 -1.78 4.87
C SER A 163 -9.20 -2.95 5.57
N GLU A 164 -8.98 -2.87 6.87
CA GLU A 164 -8.33 -3.92 7.67
C GLU A 164 -9.33 -4.97 8.17
N TYR A 165 -10.51 -4.52 8.61
CA TYR A 165 -11.50 -5.37 9.28
C TYR A 165 -12.76 -5.62 8.46
N GLY A 166 -12.92 -4.97 7.30
CA GLY A 166 -14.08 -5.10 6.43
C GLY A 166 -15.39 -4.73 7.13
N VAL A 167 -16.45 -5.47 6.83
CA VAL A 167 -17.77 -5.30 7.46
C VAL A 167 -17.73 -5.48 8.98
N ALA A 168 -16.77 -6.23 9.51
CA ALA A 168 -16.57 -6.42 10.95
C ALA A 168 -16.10 -5.13 11.66
N ALA A 169 -15.60 -4.13 10.93
CA ALA A 169 -15.23 -2.84 11.51
C ALA A 169 -16.42 -2.14 12.19
N HIS A 170 -17.64 -2.43 11.74
CA HIS A 170 -18.87 -1.86 12.26
C HIS A 170 -19.49 -2.68 13.42
N TRP A 171 -19.03 -3.92 13.69
CA TRP A 171 -19.60 -4.79 14.70
C TRP A 171 -19.08 -4.53 16.13
N LYS A 172 -18.02 -3.75 16.28
CA LYS A 172 -17.44 -3.40 17.59
C LYS A 172 -18.24 -2.37 18.41
N TYR A 173 -19.40 -1.94 17.92
CA TYR A 173 -20.23 -0.90 18.57
C TYR A 173 -21.64 -1.38 18.95
N LYS A 174 -21.80 -2.68 19.21
CA LYS A 174 -23.01 -3.19 19.87
C LYS A 174 -22.65 -3.90 21.15
#